data_45c7013a85a4c4ca51a89e396eaf00d1
#
_entry.id   45c7013a85a4c4ca51a89e396eaf00d1
#
_cell.length_a   1.000
_cell.length_b   1.000
_cell.length_c   1.000
_cell.angle_alpha   90.00
_cell.angle_beta   90.00
_cell.angle_gamma   90.00
#
_symmetry.space_group_name_H-M   'P 1'
#
loop_
_entity.id
_entity.type
_entity.pdbx_description
1 polymer ?
#
loop_
_entity_poly.entity_id
_entity_poly.type
_entity_poly.pdbx_seq_one_letter_code
_entity_poly.pdbx_strand_id
1 'polypeptide(L)'
;IDADLLNIGAPNIIAQAGSVQLFAGFDVIRNQIVADASDEADDGIVALLPTAAQFSGVVPIGFGINNEIVATKANLKAMGFTGLDASFGVSDATIEFNDQFAFDFDNSNGVGGGLTDFETVAAHEIGHALGFISVVDDIDFVVDLGQTANISLNPLDLFRFSEATGNPVTGD
;
A
#
# COMPACT_ATOMS: atom_id res chain seq x y z
N ILE A 1 -5.64 9.93 10.68
CA ILE A 1 -5.83 10.30 9.26
C ILE A 1 -6.64 11.58 9.25
N ASP A 2 -6.15 12.58 8.54
CA ASP A 2 -6.83 13.84 8.31
C ASP A 2 -7.44 13.83 6.90
N ALA A 3 -8.62 14.44 6.69
CA ALA A 3 -9.27 14.47 5.39
C ALA A 3 -9.86 15.85 5.10
N ASP A 4 -9.62 16.36 3.90
CA ASP A 4 -10.06 17.67 3.45
C ASP A 4 -10.70 17.61 2.07
N LEU A 5 -11.68 18.50 1.83
CA LEU A 5 -12.25 18.75 0.49
C LEU A 5 -11.75 20.12 0.02
N LEU A 6 -10.89 20.13 -0.99
CA LEU A 6 -10.20 21.35 -1.45
C LEU A 6 -9.82 21.27 -2.93
N ASN A 7 -9.42 22.39 -3.51
CA ASN A 7 -8.84 22.39 -4.84
C ASN A 7 -7.39 21.92 -4.78
N ILE A 8 -7.14 20.68 -5.17
CA ILE A 8 -5.78 20.08 -5.20
C ILE A 8 -4.94 20.52 -6.40
N GLY A 9 -5.45 21.41 -7.27
CA GLY A 9 -4.72 21.95 -8.42
C GLY A 9 -4.46 20.95 -9.56
N ALA A 10 -5.01 19.75 -9.48
CA ALA A 10 -4.84 18.68 -10.47
C ALA A 10 -6.21 18.29 -11.07
N PRO A 11 -6.58 18.79 -12.25
CA PRO A 11 -7.94 18.69 -12.78
C PRO A 11 -8.39 17.24 -13.09
N ASN A 12 -7.45 16.32 -13.21
CA ASN A 12 -7.74 14.92 -13.54
C ASN A 12 -7.65 13.96 -12.33
N ILE A 13 -7.31 14.49 -11.14
CA ILE A 13 -7.23 13.70 -9.92
C ILE A 13 -8.49 13.97 -9.07
N ILE A 14 -9.26 12.93 -8.80
CA ILE A 14 -10.51 13.01 -8.03
C ILE A 14 -10.22 13.14 -6.54
N ALA A 15 -9.26 12.35 -6.05
CA ALA A 15 -8.75 12.39 -4.68
C ALA A 15 -7.31 11.87 -4.65
N GLN A 16 -6.65 12.05 -3.53
CA GLN A 16 -5.31 11.47 -3.30
C GLN A 16 -5.07 11.23 -1.81
N ALA A 17 -4.32 10.16 -1.49
CA ALA A 17 -3.87 9.88 -0.14
C ALA A 17 -2.35 10.06 -0.03
N GLY A 18 -1.92 10.92 0.87
CA GLY A 18 -0.52 11.12 1.27
C GLY A 18 -0.22 10.39 2.58
N SER A 19 0.30 9.16 2.51
CA SER A 19 0.62 8.36 3.69
C SER A 19 2.04 8.63 4.19
N VAL A 20 2.25 8.61 5.49
CA VAL A 20 3.59 8.57 6.06
C VAL A 20 4.18 7.19 5.78
N GLN A 21 5.20 7.13 4.92
CA GLN A 21 5.88 5.89 4.54
C GLN A 21 7.19 5.74 5.29
N LEU A 22 7.47 4.54 5.78
CA LEU A 22 8.64 4.19 6.56
C LEU A 22 9.31 2.95 5.98
N PHE A 23 10.63 2.87 6.13
CA PHE A 23 11.45 1.77 5.66
C PHE A 23 11.87 0.88 6.84
N ALA A 24 11.77 -0.43 6.66
CA ALA A 24 12.32 -1.40 7.60
C ALA A 24 12.88 -2.61 6.84
N GLY A 25 13.88 -3.29 7.41
CA GLY A 25 14.43 -4.50 6.82
C GLY A 25 13.34 -5.58 6.64
N PHE A 26 13.45 -6.37 5.58
CA PHE A 26 12.50 -7.44 5.28
C PHE A 26 12.27 -8.37 6.47
N ASP A 27 13.33 -8.79 7.14
CA ASP A 27 13.27 -9.68 8.31
C ASP A 27 12.51 -9.05 9.48
N VAL A 28 12.63 -7.74 9.69
CA VAL A 28 11.91 -7.00 10.73
C VAL A 28 10.41 -7.01 10.45
N ILE A 29 10.01 -6.67 9.23
CA ILE A 29 8.59 -6.67 8.82
C ILE A 29 8.02 -8.09 8.87
N ARG A 30 8.71 -9.06 8.24
CA ARG A 30 8.28 -10.46 8.24
C ARG A 30 8.08 -11.02 9.64
N ASN A 31 9.04 -10.79 10.54
CA ASN A 31 8.94 -11.33 11.90
C ASN A 31 7.79 -10.69 12.68
N GLN A 32 7.47 -9.42 12.41
CA GLN A 32 6.34 -8.76 13.03
C GLN A 32 5.01 -9.31 12.49
N ILE A 33 4.89 -9.52 11.16
CA ILE A 33 3.71 -10.17 10.55
C ILE A 33 3.50 -11.58 11.15
N VAL A 34 4.58 -12.37 11.29
CA VAL A 34 4.49 -13.72 11.89
C VAL A 34 4.10 -13.65 13.36
N ALA A 35 4.56 -12.65 14.10
CA ALA A 35 4.19 -12.47 15.51
C ALA A 35 2.73 -12.06 15.67
N ASP A 36 2.25 -11.15 14.84
CA ASP A 36 0.85 -10.71 14.82
C ASP A 36 -0.10 -11.87 14.50
N ALA A 37 0.21 -12.63 13.46
CA ALA A 37 -0.57 -13.79 13.02
C ALA A 37 -0.62 -14.93 14.05
N SER A 38 0.19 -14.90 15.12
CA SER A 38 0.22 -15.99 16.11
C SER A 38 -1.05 -16.10 16.93
N ASP A 39 -1.83 -15.04 17.03
CA ASP A 39 -3.04 -14.95 17.82
C ASP A 39 -4.32 -15.16 16.97
N GLU A 40 -4.19 -15.28 15.64
CA GLU A 40 -5.29 -15.41 14.69
C GLU A 40 -5.28 -16.78 13.98
N ALA A 41 -6.35 -17.53 14.11
CA ALA A 41 -6.40 -18.92 13.61
C ALA A 41 -6.50 -19.03 12.09
N ASP A 42 -6.90 -17.98 11.40
CA ASP A 42 -7.12 -17.90 9.95
C ASP A 42 -5.93 -17.30 9.18
N ASP A 43 -4.89 -16.83 9.87
CA ASP A 43 -3.68 -16.25 9.25
C ASP A 43 -2.64 -17.29 8.77
N GLY A 44 -3.10 -18.49 8.45
CA GLY A 44 -2.24 -19.59 7.99
C GLY A 44 -1.37 -19.27 6.75
N ILE A 45 -1.76 -18.28 5.95
CA ILE A 45 -0.99 -17.83 4.79
C ILE A 45 0.39 -17.27 5.17
N VAL A 46 0.53 -16.73 6.38
CA VAL A 46 1.78 -16.17 6.89
C VAL A 46 2.90 -17.22 6.99
N ALA A 47 2.54 -18.50 7.16
CA ALA A 47 3.50 -19.61 7.17
C ALA A 47 4.20 -19.82 5.81
N LEU A 48 3.64 -19.27 4.72
CA LEU A 48 4.20 -19.32 3.37
C LEU A 48 5.19 -18.20 3.09
N LEU A 49 5.28 -17.19 3.96
CA LEU A 49 6.25 -16.10 3.77
C LEU A 49 7.70 -16.64 3.77
N PRO A 50 8.54 -16.17 2.83
CA PRO A 50 9.92 -16.60 2.76
C PRO A 50 10.68 -16.20 4.02
N THR A 51 11.72 -16.93 4.34
CA THR A 51 12.75 -16.47 5.29
C THR A 51 13.62 -15.39 4.64
N ALA A 52 14.38 -14.64 5.42
CA ALA A 52 15.32 -13.65 4.88
C ALA A 52 16.31 -14.24 3.86
N ALA A 53 16.72 -15.51 4.05
CA ALA A 53 17.61 -16.22 3.13
C ALA A 53 16.91 -16.67 1.83
N GLN A 54 15.59 -16.76 1.84
CA GLN A 54 14.76 -17.16 0.69
C GLN A 54 14.13 -15.95 0.00
N PHE A 55 14.28 -14.75 0.59
CA PHE A 55 13.71 -13.54 0.05
C PHE A 55 14.31 -13.22 -1.32
N SER A 56 13.51 -13.39 -2.34
CA SER A 56 13.83 -13.11 -3.74
C SER A 56 12.52 -12.86 -4.49
N GLY A 57 12.62 -12.19 -5.61
CA GLY A 57 11.47 -11.96 -6.48
C GLY A 57 11.87 -12.03 -7.94
N VAL A 58 10.90 -12.23 -8.81
CA VAL A 58 11.06 -12.09 -10.25
C VAL A 58 10.66 -10.67 -10.61
N VAL A 59 11.57 -9.90 -11.16
CA VAL A 59 11.37 -8.53 -11.60
C VAL A 59 11.84 -8.39 -13.05
N PRO A 60 11.41 -7.37 -13.79
CA PRO A 60 11.88 -7.14 -15.15
C PRO A 60 13.40 -7.04 -15.24
N ILE A 61 13.95 -7.33 -16.42
CA ILE A 61 15.39 -7.31 -16.66
C ILE A 61 15.96 -5.92 -16.33
N GLY A 62 17.00 -5.87 -15.51
CA GLY A 62 17.67 -4.65 -15.08
C GLY A 62 17.12 -4.05 -13.77
N PHE A 63 16.02 -4.59 -13.25
CA PHE A 63 15.55 -4.22 -11.92
C PHE A 63 16.25 -5.04 -10.83
N GLY A 64 16.36 -4.47 -9.63
CA GLY A 64 16.79 -5.14 -8.42
C GLY A 64 15.74 -5.01 -7.32
N ILE A 65 15.78 -5.90 -6.33
CA ILE A 65 14.93 -5.81 -5.13
C ILE A 65 15.82 -5.41 -3.96
N ASN A 66 15.45 -4.33 -3.27
CA ASN A 66 16.08 -3.91 -2.02
C ASN A 66 15.69 -4.87 -0.88
N ASN A 67 16.57 -4.99 0.10
CA ASN A 67 16.27 -5.77 1.32
C ASN A 67 15.47 -4.95 2.36
N GLU A 68 14.80 -3.91 1.92
CA GLU A 68 13.95 -3.04 2.74
C GLU A 68 12.52 -3.07 2.18
N ILE A 69 11.57 -3.09 3.10
CA ILE A 69 10.14 -2.99 2.83
C ILE A 69 9.70 -1.57 3.15
N VAL A 70 8.90 -0.98 2.27
CA VAL A 70 8.23 0.31 2.49
C VAL A 70 6.82 0.04 2.97
N ALA A 71 6.48 0.52 4.15
CA ALA A 71 5.13 0.37 4.70
C ALA A 71 4.56 1.72 5.15
N THR A 72 3.25 1.89 5.06
CA THR A 72 2.62 3.07 5.67
C THR A 72 2.70 2.99 7.19
N LYS A 73 2.78 4.13 7.86
CA LYS A 73 2.82 4.18 9.32
C LYS A 73 1.58 3.52 9.94
N ALA A 74 0.40 3.68 9.32
CA ALA A 74 -0.82 3.01 9.75
C ALA A 74 -0.70 1.48 9.67
N ASN A 75 -0.13 0.96 8.57
CA ASN A 75 0.09 -0.48 8.40
C ASN A 75 1.08 -1.04 9.44
N LEU A 76 2.18 -0.31 9.70
CA LEU A 76 3.13 -0.69 10.76
C LEU A 76 2.47 -0.72 12.15
N LYS A 77 1.61 0.25 12.46
CA LYS A 77 0.85 0.24 13.73
C LYS A 77 -0.08 -0.98 13.82
N ALA A 78 -0.77 -1.32 12.71
CA ALA A 78 -1.62 -2.51 12.65
C ALA A 78 -0.82 -3.79 12.89
N MET A 79 0.41 -3.88 12.40
CA MET A 79 1.34 -4.98 12.67
C MET A 79 1.97 -4.96 14.09
N GLY A 80 1.58 -4.02 14.98
CA GLY A 80 2.04 -3.95 16.35
C GLY A 80 3.31 -3.14 16.61
N PHE A 81 3.83 -2.38 15.62
CA PHE A 81 4.93 -1.45 15.88
C PHE A 81 4.47 -0.29 16.76
N THR A 82 5.26 0.06 17.76
CA THR A 82 4.95 1.10 18.75
C THR A 82 5.92 2.28 18.68
N GLY A 83 5.54 3.41 19.29
CA GLY A 83 6.39 4.61 19.35
C GLY A 83 6.47 5.42 18.05
N LEU A 84 5.75 5.01 17.01
CA LEU A 84 5.81 5.66 15.69
C LEU A 84 5.30 7.11 15.73
N ASP A 85 4.27 7.40 16.51
CA ASP A 85 3.75 8.76 16.65
C ASP A 85 4.74 9.73 17.29
N ALA A 86 5.49 9.25 18.27
CA ALA A 86 6.53 10.06 18.92
C ALA A 86 7.71 10.37 17.98
N SER A 87 8.00 9.47 17.03
CA SER A 87 9.13 9.60 16.12
C SER A 87 8.77 10.31 14.80
N PHE A 88 7.55 10.12 14.31
CA PHE A 88 7.14 10.53 12.95
C PHE A 88 5.86 11.40 12.93
N GLY A 89 5.44 11.92 14.09
CA GLY A 89 4.20 12.71 14.22
C GLY A 89 2.95 11.87 14.37
N VAL A 90 1.87 12.50 14.83
CA VAL A 90 0.62 11.80 15.17
C VAL A 90 -0.23 11.43 13.97
N SER A 91 -0.15 12.17 12.86
CA SER A 91 -0.90 11.84 11.64
C SER A 91 -0.27 10.66 10.92
N ASP A 92 -1.09 9.71 10.46
CA ASP A 92 -0.65 8.56 9.66
C ASP A 92 -0.75 8.84 8.16
N ALA A 93 -1.76 9.64 7.77
CA ALA A 93 -1.99 10.03 6.39
C ALA A 93 -2.85 11.29 6.31
N THR A 94 -2.80 11.97 5.18
CA THR A 94 -3.75 13.00 4.77
C THR A 94 -4.46 12.53 3.52
N ILE A 95 -5.79 12.69 3.46
CA ILE A 95 -6.60 12.42 2.27
C ILE A 95 -7.18 13.74 1.78
N GLU A 96 -6.99 14.03 0.52
CA GLU A 96 -7.49 15.24 -0.12
C GLU A 96 -8.48 14.86 -1.23
N PHE A 97 -9.70 15.37 -1.15
CA PHE A 97 -10.72 15.22 -2.18
C PHE A 97 -10.80 16.51 -3.01
N ASN A 98 -10.83 16.36 -4.33
CA ASN A 98 -10.84 17.50 -5.22
C ASN A 98 -12.24 18.11 -5.32
N ASP A 99 -12.41 19.35 -4.85
CA ASP A 99 -13.64 20.12 -4.85
C ASP A 99 -14.15 20.53 -6.26
N GLN A 100 -13.34 20.27 -7.30
CA GLN A 100 -13.73 20.47 -8.70
C GLN A 100 -14.63 19.34 -9.23
N PHE A 101 -14.75 18.23 -8.50
CA PHE A 101 -15.64 17.13 -8.84
C PHE A 101 -16.96 17.24 -8.05
N ALA A 102 -18.06 16.97 -8.74
CA ALA A 102 -19.36 16.91 -8.10
C ALA A 102 -19.56 15.52 -7.49
N PHE A 103 -19.54 15.44 -6.17
CA PHE A 103 -19.71 14.19 -5.44
C PHE A 103 -21.19 13.93 -5.09
N ASP A 104 -21.55 12.65 -5.13
CA ASP A 104 -22.75 12.11 -4.51
C ASP A 104 -22.38 11.58 -3.13
N PHE A 105 -22.91 12.16 -2.08
CA PHE A 105 -22.67 11.77 -0.69
C PHE A 105 -23.74 10.82 -0.14
N ASP A 106 -24.77 10.53 -0.91
CA ASP A 106 -25.84 9.59 -0.56
C ASP A 106 -26.19 8.71 -1.75
N ASN A 107 -25.46 7.61 -1.89
CA ASN A 107 -25.68 6.65 -2.96
C ASN A 107 -26.79 5.60 -2.66
N SER A 108 -27.54 5.77 -1.56
CA SER A 108 -28.60 4.82 -1.15
C SER A 108 -29.72 4.67 -2.18
N ASN A 109 -29.89 5.65 -3.06
CA ASN A 109 -30.83 5.68 -4.17
C ASN A 109 -30.17 5.46 -5.54
N GLY A 110 -28.86 5.10 -5.55
CA GLY A 110 -27.99 5.03 -6.72
C GLY A 110 -27.27 6.36 -6.99
N VAL A 111 -26.10 6.28 -7.62
CA VAL A 111 -25.27 7.46 -7.93
C VAL A 111 -25.99 8.35 -8.95
N GLY A 112 -26.15 9.62 -8.65
CA GLY A 112 -26.80 10.62 -9.51
C GLY A 112 -26.05 10.81 -10.83
N GLY A 113 -26.80 11.08 -11.91
CA GLY A 113 -26.17 11.26 -13.24
C GLY A 113 -25.18 12.43 -13.26
N GLY A 114 -23.93 12.16 -13.66
CA GLY A 114 -22.83 13.14 -13.71
C GLY A 114 -22.17 13.42 -12.36
N LEU A 115 -22.51 12.68 -11.31
CA LEU A 115 -21.85 12.74 -10.00
C LEU A 115 -20.86 11.59 -9.85
N THR A 116 -19.90 11.77 -8.96
CA THR A 116 -18.93 10.75 -8.53
C THR A 116 -19.35 10.22 -7.16
N ASP A 117 -19.42 8.91 -6.99
CA ASP A 117 -19.71 8.29 -5.70
C ASP A 117 -18.62 8.59 -4.68
N PHE A 118 -18.94 9.39 -3.67
CA PHE A 118 -17.99 9.78 -2.64
C PHE A 118 -17.52 8.60 -1.80
N GLU A 119 -18.43 7.68 -1.46
CA GLU A 119 -18.10 6.52 -0.61
C GLU A 119 -17.07 5.61 -1.28
N THR A 120 -17.21 5.34 -2.57
CA THR A 120 -16.23 4.54 -3.34
C THR A 120 -14.87 5.23 -3.37
N VAL A 121 -14.82 6.53 -3.65
CA VAL A 121 -13.55 7.28 -3.68
C VAL A 121 -12.91 7.31 -2.29
N ALA A 122 -13.69 7.60 -1.25
CA ALA A 122 -13.19 7.62 0.12
C ALA A 122 -12.65 6.25 0.57
N ALA A 123 -13.33 5.16 0.25
CA ALA A 123 -12.87 3.80 0.54
C ALA A 123 -11.54 3.49 -0.15
N HIS A 124 -11.36 3.93 -1.41
CA HIS A 124 -10.12 3.77 -2.16
C HIS A 124 -8.95 4.51 -1.47
N GLU A 125 -9.12 5.78 -1.14
CA GLU A 125 -8.06 6.59 -0.51
C GLU A 125 -7.74 6.11 0.91
N ILE A 126 -8.76 5.68 1.67
CA ILE A 126 -8.55 5.05 2.98
C ILE A 126 -7.75 3.76 2.84
N GLY A 127 -8.01 2.96 1.80
CA GLY A 127 -7.22 1.77 1.49
C GLY A 127 -5.73 2.11 1.33
N HIS A 128 -5.40 3.12 0.53
CA HIS A 128 -4.01 3.59 0.38
C HIS A 128 -3.41 4.07 1.71
N ALA A 129 -4.16 4.85 2.49
CA ALA A 129 -3.72 5.32 3.81
C ALA A 129 -3.39 4.16 4.77
N LEU A 130 -4.17 3.09 4.73
CA LEU A 130 -3.98 1.89 5.55
C LEU A 130 -2.89 0.93 5.04
N GLY A 131 -2.30 1.19 3.87
CA GLY A 131 -1.23 0.37 3.30
C GLY A 131 -1.67 -0.63 2.23
N PHE A 132 -2.88 -0.47 1.69
CA PHE A 132 -3.32 -1.22 0.51
C PHE A 132 -2.69 -0.61 -0.75
N ILE A 133 -1.38 -0.80 -0.88
CA ILE A 133 -0.53 -0.31 -1.96
C ILE A 133 0.38 -1.45 -2.44
N SER A 134 0.78 -1.40 -3.70
CA SER A 134 1.71 -2.34 -4.32
C SER A 134 2.74 -1.59 -5.16
N VAL A 135 3.96 -2.12 -5.23
CA VAL A 135 5.03 -1.55 -6.05
C VAL A 135 4.86 -1.83 -7.55
N VAL A 136 3.86 -2.62 -7.94
CA VAL A 136 3.67 -3.02 -9.35
C VAL A 136 3.45 -1.82 -10.26
N ASP A 137 2.61 -0.87 -9.85
CA ASP A 137 2.34 0.33 -10.64
C ASP A 137 3.60 1.20 -10.82
N ASP A 138 4.46 1.25 -9.80
CA ASP A 138 5.76 1.93 -9.88
C ASP A 138 6.70 1.23 -10.87
N ILE A 139 6.70 -0.12 -10.87
CA ILE A 139 7.49 -0.92 -11.83
C ILE A 139 7.02 -0.64 -13.25
N ASP A 140 5.72 -0.71 -13.51
CA ASP A 140 5.12 -0.47 -14.81
C ASP A 140 5.44 0.95 -15.31
N PHE A 141 5.31 1.95 -14.45
CA PHE A 141 5.68 3.32 -14.77
C PHE A 141 7.16 3.46 -15.17
N VAL A 142 8.08 2.84 -14.44
CA VAL A 142 9.52 2.89 -14.74
C VAL A 142 9.84 2.14 -16.04
N VAL A 143 9.17 1.01 -16.30
CA VAL A 143 9.27 0.25 -17.56
C VAL A 143 8.78 1.07 -18.74
N ASP A 144 7.65 1.75 -18.62
CA ASP A 144 7.09 2.63 -19.68
C ASP A 144 8.02 3.78 -20.03
N LEU A 145 8.83 4.24 -19.06
CA LEU A 145 9.88 5.24 -19.31
C LEU A 145 11.14 4.64 -19.96
N GLY A 146 11.19 3.33 -20.19
CA GLY A 146 12.37 2.61 -20.69
C GLY A 146 13.54 2.63 -19.70
N GLN A 147 13.26 2.73 -18.40
CA GLN A 147 14.24 2.81 -17.33
C GLN A 147 14.28 1.53 -16.52
N THR A 148 15.24 1.45 -15.60
CA THR A 148 15.38 0.37 -14.61
C THR A 148 15.62 0.96 -13.23
N ALA A 149 15.22 0.25 -12.17
CA ALA A 149 15.38 0.71 -10.79
C ALA A 149 15.67 -0.45 -9.82
N ASN A 150 16.21 -0.11 -8.66
CA ASN A 150 16.08 -0.94 -7.49
C ASN A 150 14.79 -0.54 -6.76
N ILE A 151 13.95 -1.53 -6.50
CA ILE A 151 12.63 -1.34 -5.89
C ILE A 151 12.61 -1.87 -4.46
N SER A 152 11.82 -1.23 -3.60
CA SER A 152 11.48 -1.71 -2.27
C SER A 152 10.01 -2.14 -2.29
N LEU A 153 9.75 -3.38 -1.90
CA LEU A 153 8.39 -3.94 -1.89
C LEU A 153 7.55 -3.32 -0.76
N ASN A 154 6.24 -3.40 -0.90
CA ASN A 154 5.28 -3.11 0.16
C ASN A 154 4.89 -4.42 0.89
N PRO A 155 4.32 -4.37 2.10
CA PRO A 155 3.87 -5.56 2.80
C PRO A 155 2.88 -6.41 2.01
N LEU A 156 1.98 -5.79 1.23
CA LEU A 156 1.02 -6.49 0.37
C LEU A 156 1.71 -7.33 -0.71
N ASP A 157 2.84 -6.85 -1.25
CA ASP A 157 3.60 -7.57 -2.28
C ASP A 157 4.20 -8.88 -1.77
N LEU A 158 4.42 -9.01 -0.45
CA LEU A 158 4.93 -10.23 0.17
C LEU A 158 3.94 -11.40 0.08
N PHE A 159 2.66 -11.14 -0.17
CA PHE A 159 1.60 -12.13 -0.32
C PHE A 159 1.24 -12.41 -1.78
N ARG A 160 2.04 -11.94 -2.72
CA ARG A 160 1.89 -12.27 -4.15
C ARG A 160 2.65 -13.56 -4.45
N PHE A 161 1.92 -14.67 -4.53
CA PHE A 161 2.48 -16.00 -4.79
C PHE A 161 2.30 -16.36 -6.26
N SER A 162 3.35 -16.93 -6.91
CA SER A 162 3.18 -17.55 -8.21
C SER A 162 2.65 -18.98 -8.08
N GLU A 163 1.79 -19.36 -9.00
CA GLU A 163 1.26 -20.74 -9.11
C GLU A 163 2.40 -21.78 -9.31
N ALA A 164 3.50 -21.38 -9.97
CA ALA A 164 4.58 -22.29 -10.35
C ALA A 164 5.57 -22.60 -9.22
N THR A 165 5.73 -21.74 -8.23
CA THR A 165 6.82 -21.87 -7.26
C THR A 165 6.37 -21.89 -5.80
N GLY A 166 5.12 -21.54 -5.51
CA GLY A 166 4.66 -21.29 -4.15
C GLY A 166 5.48 -20.23 -3.41
N ASN A 167 6.30 -19.47 -4.16
CA ASN A 167 7.21 -18.47 -3.63
C ASN A 167 6.58 -17.09 -3.83
N PRO A 168 6.55 -16.23 -2.81
CA PRO A 168 6.01 -14.90 -2.95
C PRO A 168 6.88 -14.05 -3.90
N VAL A 169 6.24 -13.10 -4.54
CA VAL A 169 6.82 -12.10 -5.42
C VAL A 169 7.29 -12.63 -6.78
N THR A 170 6.32 -12.94 -7.63
CA THR A 170 6.55 -12.86 -9.07
C THR A 170 5.73 -11.67 -9.58
N GLY A 171 6.41 -10.63 -10.05
CA GLY A 171 5.78 -9.67 -10.92
C GLY A 171 5.49 -10.35 -12.26
N ASP A 172 4.23 -10.50 -12.63
CA ASP A 172 3.77 -10.63 -14.00
C ASP A 172 3.32 -9.26 -14.46
#